data_cb58195129fa7dbd6f95172a7345ff4f
#
_entry.id   cb58195129fa7dbd6f95172a7345ff4f
#
_cell.length_a   1.000
_cell.length_b   1.000
_cell.length_c   1.000
_cell.angle_alpha   90.00
_cell.angle_beta   90.00
_cell.angle_gamma   90.00
#
_symmetry.space_group_name_H-M   'P 1'
#
loop_
_entity.id
_entity.type
_entity.pdbx_description
1 polymer ?
#
loop_
_entity_poly.entity_id
_entity_poly.type
_entity_poly.pdbx_seq_one_letter_code
_entity_poly.pdbx_strand_id
1 'polypeptide(L)'
;SAASDVYKRQGVAVLGAAYYFLRKIPYTGRIAVWFTGITLAVCILFCLVNIKISKCIAFYGGWDCGMVANSARWLYEGQTLGYDDYYTIYSNNIPVTWLLYQLYSFASGLKGYPYNPEFIWIQFQCVMLSLAVFCSVLLVLQVSRNLGISVIALVFQSIFLGISPWKIIPYTDGSTIAMPILILLLYSLFRKNGRKRKYLLWFLIMFLGCLGGIMKATCYVTLIAVVLVDLVWSAWEEVPMRKRLQKTGLKILLL
;
A
#
# COMPACT_ATOMS: atom_id res chain seq x y z
N SER A 1 -22.99 8.05 -24.47
CA SER A 1 -23.08 9.06 -25.55
C SER A 1 -21.92 8.88 -26.52
N ALA A 2 -22.09 9.14 -27.81
CA ALA A 2 -21.07 8.94 -28.85
C ALA A 2 -19.73 9.63 -28.53
N ALA A 3 -19.75 10.79 -27.88
CA ALA A 3 -18.54 11.49 -27.44
C ALA A 3 -17.74 10.67 -26.42
N SER A 4 -18.39 10.03 -25.45
CA SER A 4 -17.71 9.17 -24.45
C SER A 4 -16.99 7.99 -25.11
N ASP A 5 -17.58 7.42 -26.16
CA ASP A 5 -16.99 6.25 -26.85
C ASP A 5 -15.80 6.66 -27.73
N VAL A 6 -15.81 7.87 -28.29
CA VAL A 6 -14.66 8.44 -29.02
C VAL A 6 -13.46 8.63 -28.07
N TYR A 7 -13.68 9.24 -26.91
CA TYR A 7 -12.59 9.42 -25.92
C TYR A 7 -12.03 8.10 -25.40
N LYS A 8 -12.88 7.10 -25.17
CA LYS A 8 -12.44 5.75 -24.77
C LYS A 8 -11.55 5.12 -25.84
N ARG A 9 -11.96 5.16 -27.11
CA ARG A 9 -11.18 4.64 -28.24
C ARG A 9 -9.85 5.36 -28.41
N GLN A 10 -9.83 6.68 -28.26
CA GLN A 10 -8.59 7.48 -28.30
C GLN A 10 -7.64 7.10 -27.18
N GLY A 11 -8.14 6.95 -25.93
CA GLY A 11 -7.34 6.52 -24.78
C GLY A 11 -6.72 5.14 -24.99
N VAL A 12 -7.50 4.17 -25.48
CA VAL A 12 -7.01 2.83 -25.82
C VAL A 12 -5.96 2.87 -26.93
N ALA A 13 -6.18 3.68 -27.97
CA ALA A 13 -5.22 3.83 -29.07
C ALA A 13 -3.89 4.43 -28.60
N VAL A 14 -3.92 5.48 -27.76
CA VAL A 14 -2.72 6.09 -27.18
C VAL A 14 -1.94 5.11 -26.31
N LEU A 15 -2.63 4.39 -25.43
CA LEU A 15 -2.00 3.36 -24.58
C LEU A 15 -1.43 2.20 -25.40
N GLY A 16 -2.14 1.78 -26.45
CA GLY A 16 -1.67 0.74 -27.38
C GLY A 16 -0.43 1.17 -28.16
N ALA A 17 -0.40 2.43 -28.65
CA ALA A 17 0.77 2.99 -29.30
C ALA A 17 1.96 3.11 -28.35
N ALA A 18 1.74 3.65 -27.14
CA ALA A 18 2.77 3.73 -26.11
C ALA A 18 3.36 2.34 -25.80
N TYR A 19 2.49 1.34 -25.59
CA TYR A 19 2.93 -0.04 -25.37
C TYR A 19 3.76 -0.57 -26.55
N TYR A 20 3.30 -0.37 -27.80
CA TYR A 20 3.98 -0.84 -28.98
C TYR A 20 5.41 -0.29 -29.13
N PHE A 21 5.60 1.01 -28.84
CA PHE A 21 6.92 1.62 -28.87
C PHE A 21 7.78 1.21 -27.67
N LEU A 22 7.24 1.24 -26.47
CA LEU A 22 8.00 0.98 -25.25
C LEU A 22 8.39 -0.50 -25.08
N ARG A 23 7.60 -1.45 -25.64
CA ARG A 23 7.94 -2.87 -25.59
C ARG A 23 9.22 -3.22 -26.37
N LYS A 24 9.62 -2.35 -27.32
CA LYS A 24 10.85 -2.52 -28.10
C LYS A 24 12.11 -2.09 -27.32
N ILE A 25 11.95 -1.35 -26.24
CA ILE A 25 13.08 -0.93 -25.41
C ILE A 25 13.55 -2.16 -24.62
N PRO A 26 14.83 -2.55 -24.76
CA PRO A 26 15.35 -3.72 -24.07
C PRO A 26 15.33 -3.50 -22.55
N TYR A 27 14.83 -4.49 -21.81
CA TYR A 27 14.88 -4.46 -20.35
C TYR A 27 16.30 -4.72 -19.87
N THR A 28 16.99 -3.65 -19.43
CA THR A 28 18.30 -3.71 -18.81
C THR A 28 18.25 -3.22 -17.36
N GLY A 29 19.21 -3.65 -16.53
CA GLY A 29 19.28 -3.20 -15.14
C GLY A 29 19.36 -1.68 -15.02
N ARG A 30 20.10 -1.00 -15.93
CA ARG A 30 20.22 0.46 -15.95
C ARG A 30 18.86 1.12 -16.23
N ILE A 31 18.13 0.65 -17.24
CA ILE A 31 16.80 1.17 -17.60
C ILE A 31 15.81 0.94 -16.46
N ALA A 32 15.85 -0.23 -15.80
CA ALA A 32 15.01 -0.51 -14.64
C ALA A 32 15.27 0.46 -13.47
N VAL A 33 16.53 0.80 -13.21
CA VAL A 33 16.90 1.79 -12.17
C VAL A 33 16.37 3.18 -12.52
N TRP A 34 16.59 3.64 -13.76
CA TRP A 34 16.06 4.92 -14.21
C TRP A 34 14.54 4.99 -14.14
N PHE A 35 13.86 3.97 -14.61
CA PHE A 35 12.39 3.90 -14.53
C PHE A 35 11.89 3.89 -13.08
N THR A 36 12.57 3.18 -12.19
CA THR A 36 12.26 3.20 -10.75
C THR A 36 12.40 4.61 -10.16
N GLY A 37 13.49 5.33 -10.52
CA GLY A 37 13.70 6.71 -10.09
C GLY A 37 12.62 7.67 -10.60
N ILE A 38 12.23 7.55 -11.86
CA ILE A 38 11.13 8.34 -12.44
C ILE A 38 9.81 8.01 -11.74
N THR A 39 9.50 6.73 -11.53
CA THR A 39 8.28 6.30 -10.81
C THR A 39 8.25 6.88 -9.40
N LEU A 40 9.37 6.85 -8.68
CA LEU A 40 9.48 7.45 -7.35
C LEU A 40 9.21 8.96 -7.38
N ALA A 41 9.81 9.68 -8.32
CA ALA A 41 9.61 11.13 -8.48
C ALA A 41 8.14 11.46 -8.76
N VAL A 42 7.48 10.70 -9.64
CA VAL A 42 6.05 10.85 -9.94
C VAL A 42 5.20 10.59 -8.68
N CYS A 43 5.50 9.54 -7.92
CA CYS A 43 4.77 9.22 -6.68
C CYS A 43 4.95 10.31 -5.60
N ILE A 44 6.16 10.86 -5.46
CA ILE A 44 6.42 11.99 -4.55
C ILE A 44 5.61 13.21 -4.99
N LEU A 45 5.62 13.54 -6.28
CA LEU A 45 4.84 14.66 -6.81
C LEU A 45 3.34 14.47 -6.54
N PHE A 46 2.78 13.28 -6.79
CA PHE A 46 1.39 12.95 -6.46
C PHE A 46 1.11 13.12 -4.97
N CYS A 47 2.01 12.65 -4.11
CA CYS A 47 1.87 12.78 -2.66
C CYS A 47 1.77 14.26 -2.26
N LEU A 48 2.70 15.09 -2.71
CA LEU A 48 2.76 16.52 -2.40
C LEU A 48 1.52 17.27 -2.93
N VAL A 49 1.11 16.99 -4.16
CA VAL A 49 -0.08 17.59 -4.78
C VAL A 49 -1.34 17.20 -4.01
N ASN A 50 -1.48 15.92 -3.65
CA ASN A 50 -2.63 15.43 -2.89
C ASN A 50 -2.69 16.04 -1.48
N ILE A 51 -1.56 16.16 -0.79
CA ILE A 51 -1.47 16.86 0.49
C ILE A 51 -1.87 18.33 0.33
N LYS A 52 -1.43 19.01 -0.71
CA LYS A 52 -1.81 20.40 -0.98
C LYS A 52 -3.31 20.53 -1.28
N ILE A 53 -3.87 19.65 -2.09
CA ILE A 53 -5.30 19.63 -2.40
C ILE A 53 -6.12 19.37 -1.13
N SER A 54 -5.70 18.43 -0.28
CA SER A 54 -6.40 18.09 0.96
C SER A 54 -6.48 19.27 1.93
N LYS A 55 -5.51 20.20 1.90
CA LYS A 55 -5.56 21.45 2.67
C LYS A 55 -6.65 22.42 2.21
N CYS A 56 -7.03 22.35 0.94
CA CYS A 56 -8.02 23.24 0.35
C CYS A 56 -9.44 22.67 0.44
N ILE A 57 -9.59 21.38 0.67
CA ILE A 57 -10.88 20.70 0.75
C ILE A 57 -11.17 20.39 2.22
N ALA A 58 -12.11 21.10 2.80
CA ALA A 58 -12.61 20.78 4.13
C ALA A 58 -13.46 19.50 4.03
N PHE A 59 -13.01 18.44 4.69
CA PHE A 59 -13.75 17.20 4.84
C PHE A 59 -14.20 17.05 6.29
N TYR A 60 -15.47 16.82 6.50
CA TYR A 60 -16.02 16.47 7.81
C TYR A 60 -16.18 14.96 7.89
N GLY A 61 -15.38 14.31 8.74
CA GLY A 61 -15.43 12.88 8.97
C GLY A 61 -16.72 12.48 9.68
N GLY A 62 -17.67 11.94 8.92
CA GLY A 62 -18.82 11.26 9.51
C GLY A 62 -18.56 9.79 9.78
N TRP A 63 -19.44 9.12 10.53
CA TRP A 63 -19.44 7.68 10.77
C TRP A 63 -18.12 7.18 11.40
N ASP A 64 -17.60 6.04 10.96
CA ASP A 64 -16.39 5.40 11.50
C ASP A 64 -15.16 6.31 11.49
N CYS A 65 -14.97 7.09 10.43
CA CYS A 65 -13.82 7.99 10.34
C CYS A 65 -13.90 9.11 11.39
N GLY A 66 -15.08 9.66 11.61
CA GLY A 66 -15.29 10.68 12.64
C GLY A 66 -15.08 10.13 14.05
N MET A 67 -15.59 8.93 14.33
CA MET A 67 -15.40 8.27 15.62
C MET A 67 -13.92 7.99 15.90
N VAL A 68 -13.19 7.41 14.96
CA VAL A 68 -11.76 7.12 15.08
C VAL A 68 -10.95 8.41 15.27
N ALA A 69 -11.22 9.46 14.47
CA ALA A 69 -10.50 10.73 14.57
C ALA A 69 -10.77 11.45 15.90
N ASN A 70 -12.03 11.51 16.33
CA ASN A 70 -12.40 12.13 17.60
C ASN A 70 -11.83 11.36 18.79
N SER A 71 -11.89 10.03 18.76
CA SER A 71 -11.32 9.20 19.84
C SER A 71 -9.81 9.36 19.96
N ALA A 72 -9.10 9.45 18.83
CA ALA A 72 -7.67 9.74 18.85
C ALA A 72 -7.36 11.12 19.40
N ARG A 73 -8.22 12.12 19.14
CA ARG A 73 -8.14 13.45 19.69
C ARG A 73 -8.40 13.46 21.19
N TRP A 74 -9.43 12.78 21.68
CA TRP A 74 -9.74 12.66 23.11
C TRP A 74 -8.58 12.02 23.88
N LEU A 75 -7.98 10.96 23.33
CA LEU A 75 -6.77 10.36 23.91
C LEU A 75 -5.62 11.38 23.98
N TYR A 76 -5.43 12.20 22.95
CA TYR A 76 -4.41 13.24 22.94
C TYR A 76 -4.69 14.33 23.99
N GLU A 77 -5.93 14.69 24.21
CA GLU A 77 -6.39 15.66 25.22
C GLU A 77 -6.40 15.06 26.65
N GLY A 78 -5.95 13.80 26.82
CA GLY A 78 -5.92 13.12 28.12
C GLY A 78 -7.28 12.64 28.59
N GLN A 79 -8.29 12.63 27.71
CA GLN A 79 -9.61 12.10 28.00
C GLN A 79 -9.60 10.58 27.82
N THR A 80 -10.38 9.87 28.62
CA THR A 80 -10.64 8.44 28.39
C THR A 80 -11.57 8.28 27.19
N LEU A 81 -11.35 7.24 26.40
CA LEU A 81 -12.36 6.79 25.44
C LEU A 81 -13.61 6.46 26.29
N GLY A 82 -14.66 7.27 26.16
CA GLY A 82 -15.88 7.12 26.92
C GLY A 82 -16.49 5.72 26.68
N TYR A 83 -17.52 5.39 27.46
CA TYR A 83 -18.28 4.14 27.33
C TYR A 83 -19.07 4.05 25.99
N ASP A 84 -18.45 4.53 24.89
CA ASP A 84 -19.06 4.41 23.57
C ASP A 84 -19.08 2.95 23.16
N ASP A 85 -20.26 2.41 22.95
CA ASP A 85 -20.50 1.06 22.41
C ASP A 85 -19.79 0.81 21.06
N TYR A 86 -19.27 1.89 20.44
CA TYR A 86 -18.58 1.84 19.16
C TYR A 86 -17.43 0.83 19.15
N TYR A 87 -16.51 0.89 20.13
CA TYR A 87 -15.36 -0.01 20.17
C TYR A 87 -15.68 -1.41 20.70
N THR A 88 -16.81 -1.60 21.33
CA THR A 88 -17.31 -2.95 21.65
C THR A 88 -17.76 -3.68 20.40
N ILE A 89 -18.31 -2.95 19.42
CA ILE A 89 -18.75 -3.49 18.12
C ILE A 89 -17.60 -3.49 17.11
N TYR A 90 -16.82 -2.39 17.04
CA TYR A 90 -15.77 -2.17 16.06
C TYR A 90 -14.37 -2.16 16.68
N SER A 91 -14.04 -3.19 17.45
CA SER A 91 -12.75 -3.35 18.14
C SER A 91 -11.55 -3.35 17.19
N ASN A 92 -11.75 -3.71 15.92
CA ASN A 92 -10.74 -3.65 14.86
C ASN A 92 -10.26 -2.22 14.55
N ASN A 93 -10.98 -1.18 14.97
CA ASN A 93 -10.59 0.22 14.79
C ASN A 93 -9.71 0.76 15.93
N ILE A 94 -9.57 0.05 17.06
CA ILE A 94 -8.71 0.45 18.18
C ILE A 94 -7.25 0.67 17.74
N PRO A 95 -6.60 -0.24 16.98
CA PRO A 95 -5.21 -0.06 16.56
C PRO A 95 -5.01 1.17 15.66
N VAL A 96 -5.98 1.47 14.79
CA VAL A 96 -5.91 2.65 13.91
C VAL A 96 -6.09 3.92 14.73
N THR A 97 -7.00 3.92 15.70
CA THR A 97 -7.19 5.04 16.65
C THR A 97 -5.90 5.31 17.43
N TRP A 98 -5.24 4.26 17.93
CA TRP A 98 -3.97 4.41 18.63
C TRP A 98 -2.85 4.94 17.72
N LEU A 99 -2.73 4.42 16.48
CA LEU A 99 -1.77 4.92 15.50
C LEU A 99 -2.01 6.41 15.23
N LEU A 100 -3.26 6.80 15.06
CA LEU A 100 -3.65 8.18 14.79
C LEU A 100 -3.32 9.09 15.99
N TYR A 101 -3.55 8.62 17.22
CA TYR A 101 -3.11 9.30 18.44
C TYR A 101 -1.59 9.54 18.46
N GLN A 102 -0.78 8.53 18.08
CA GLN A 102 0.68 8.68 18.00
C GLN A 102 1.09 9.69 16.92
N LEU A 103 0.43 9.67 15.77
CA LEU A 103 0.67 10.65 14.69
C LEU A 103 0.34 12.07 15.15
N TYR A 104 -0.71 12.27 15.95
CA TYR A 104 -1.05 13.57 16.51
C TYR A 104 -0.03 14.04 17.52
N SER A 105 0.36 13.16 18.43
CA SER A 105 1.38 13.45 19.43
C SER A 105 2.69 13.85 18.79
N PHE A 106 3.08 13.18 17.70
CA PHE A 106 4.27 13.54 16.92
C PHE A 106 4.09 14.90 16.21
N ALA A 107 2.96 15.11 15.54
CA ALA A 107 2.71 16.32 14.75
C ALA A 107 2.56 17.57 15.63
N SER A 108 1.99 17.44 16.83
CA SER A 108 1.86 18.55 17.78
C SER A 108 3.20 19.09 18.27
N GLY A 109 4.25 18.27 18.27
CA GLY A 109 5.62 18.70 18.56
C GLY A 109 6.28 19.54 17.46
N LEU A 110 5.69 19.60 16.26
CA LEU A 110 6.19 20.36 15.14
C LEU A 110 5.63 21.79 15.17
N LYS A 111 6.50 22.80 15.30
CA LYS A 111 6.09 24.21 15.32
C LYS A 111 5.27 24.58 14.07
N GLY A 112 4.11 25.21 14.29
CA GLY A 112 3.25 25.71 13.22
C GLY A 112 2.40 24.65 12.53
N TYR A 113 2.37 23.42 13.03
CA TYR A 113 1.49 22.40 12.49
C TYR A 113 0.04 22.65 12.96
N PRO A 114 -0.93 22.77 12.05
CA PRO A 114 -2.31 23.00 12.45
C PRO A 114 -2.85 21.74 13.15
N TYR A 115 -3.43 21.95 14.33
CA TYR A 115 -4.09 20.92 15.10
C TYR A 115 -5.40 20.49 14.41
N ASN A 116 -5.28 19.63 13.44
CA ASN A 116 -6.42 18.98 12.80
C ASN A 116 -6.15 17.49 12.65
N PRO A 117 -6.79 16.68 13.49
CA PRO A 117 -6.64 15.24 13.48
C PRO A 117 -6.93 14.58 12.15
N GLU A 118 -8.05 14.91 11.54
CA GLU A 118 -8.47 14.33 10.27
C GLU A 118 -7.49 14.66 9.16
N PHE A 119 -6.92 15.88 9.21
CA PHE A 119 -5.92 16.30 8.24
C PHE A 119 -4.63 15.48 8.33
N ILE A 120 -4.17 15.14 9.53
CA ILE A 120 -3.01 14.27 9.73
C ILE A 120 -3.29 12.87 9.16
N TRP A 121 -4.48 12.36 9.40
CA TRP A 121 -4.88 11.06 8.83
C TRP A 121 -4.91 11.11 7.29
N ILE A 122 -5.48 12.16 6.72
CA ILE A 122 -5.50 12.35 5.27
C ILE A 122 -4.08 12.43 4.70
N GLN A 123 -3.16 13.13 5.35
CA GLN A 123 -1.76 13.20 4.92
C GLN A 123 -1.10 11.82 4.95
N PHE A 124 -1.26 11.09 6.04
CA PHE A 124 -0.77 9.71 6.13
C PHE A 124 -1.34 8.84 5.02
N GLN A 125 -2.63 8.95 4.75
CA GLN A 125 -3.30 8.23 3.66
C GLN A 125 -2.76 8.61 2.27
N CYS A 126 -2.46 9.89 2.01
CA CYS A 126 -1.81 10.33 0.77
C CYS A 126 -0.44 9.67 0.58
N VAL A 127 0.34 9.54 1.66
CA VAL A 127 1.61 8.81 1.63
C VAL A 127 1.39 7.34 1.29
N MET A 128 0.44 6.67 1.96
CA MET A 128 0.14 5.26 1.74
C MET A 128 -0.38 4.99 0.31
N LEU A 129 -1.25 5.84 -0.23
CA LEU A 129 -1.72 5.72 -1.61
C LEU A 129 -0.57 5.89 -2.63
N SER A 130 0.32 6.85 -2.40
CA SER A 130 1.49 7.06 -3.27
C SER A 130 2.47 5.89 -3.19
N LEU A 131 2.67 5.34 -1.99
CA LEU A 131 3.45 4.13 -1.78
C LEU A 131 2.83 2.91 -2.47
N ALA A 132 1.50 2.79 -2.45
CA ALA A 132 0.77 1.73 -3.15
C ALA A 132 0.99 1.81 -4.67
N VAL A 133 0.92 3.02 -5.26
CA VAL A 133 1.25 3.22 -6.68
C VAL A 133 2.69 2.79 -6.96
N PHE A 134 3.64 3.28 -6.19
CA PHE A 134 5.05 2.94 -6.36
C PHE A 134 5.30 1.43 -6.27
N CYS A 135 4.85 0.78 -5.21
CA CYS A 135 5.03 -0.66 -5.02
C CYS A 135 4.36 -1.51 -6.10
N SER A 136 3.15 -1.13 -6.54
CA SER A 136 2.43 -1.88 -7.59
C SER A 136 3.13 -1.79 -8.94
N VAL A 137 3.63 -0.61 -9.31
CA VAL A 137 4.40 -0.42 -10.56
C VAL A 137 5.71 -1.20 -10.51
N LEU A 138 6.42 -1.18 -9.37
CA LEU A 138 7.63 -1.98 -9.21
C LEU A 138 7.36 -3.47 -9.27
N LEU A 139 6.26 -3.94 -8.70
CA LEU A 139 5.85 -5.34 -8.77
C LEU A 139 5.61 -5.75 -10.24
N VAL A 140 4.87 -4.92 -10.99
CA VAL A 140 4.64 -5.15 -12.42
C VAL A 140 5.96 -5.14 -13.20
N LEU A 141 6.84 -4.18 -12.97
CA LEU A 141 8.16 -4.12 -13.62
C LEU A 141 8.99 -5.37 -13.34
N GLN A 142 8.97 -5.83 -12.10
CA GLN A 142 9.76 -6.98 -11.66
C GLN A 142 9.23 -8.31 -12.21
N VAL A 143 7.90 -8.43 -12.34
CA VAL A 143 7.26 -9.65 -12.85
C VAL A 143 7.30 -9.69 -14.37
N SER A 144 6.90 -8.62 -15.04
CA SER A 144 6.79 -8.56 -16.51
C SER A 144 8.13 -8.41 -17.22
N ARG A 145 9.10 -7.77 -16.56
CA ARG A 145 10.37 -7.32 -17.17
C ARG A 145 10.16 -6.56 -18.49
N ASN A 146 9.07 -5.83 -18.58
CA ASN A 146 8.66 -5.09 -19.77
C ASN A 146 8.33 -3.65 -19.41
N LEU A 147 9.09 -2.71 -19.99
CA LEU A 147 8.92 -1.29 -19.71
C LEU A 147 7.55 -0.77 -20.16
N GLY A 148 7.04 -1.22 -21.31
CA GLY A 148 5.75 -0.79 -21.83
C GLY A 148 4.60 -1.16 -20.91
N ILE A 149 4.58 -2.40 -20.39
CA ILE A 149 3.59 -2.85 -19.39
C ILE A 149 3.71 -2.03 -18.12
N SER A 150 4.93 -1.73 -17.68
CA SER A 150 5.17 -0.98 -16.45
C SER A 150 4.75 0.49 -16.56
N VAL A 151 4.91 1.12 -17.72
CA VAL A 151 4.41 2.48 -18.00
C VAL A 151 2.87 2.49 -17.99
N ILE A 152 2.23 1.52 -18.63
CA ILE A 152 0.77 1.38 -18.59
C ILE A 152 0.29 1.20 -17.14
N ALA A 153 0.98 0.36 -16.36
CA ALA A 153 0.67 0.18 -14.95
C ALA A 153 0.82 1.50 -14.17
N LEU A 154 1.88 2.29 -14.43
CA LEU A 154 2.07 3.59 -13.78
C LEU A 154 0.91 4.54 -14.10
N VAL A 155 0.52 4.66 -15.38
CA VAL A 155 -0.62 5.51 -15.78
C VAL A 155 -1.91 5.04 -15.12
N PHE A 156 -2.19 3.74 -15.18
CA PHE A 156 -3.41 3.16 -14.63
C PHE A 156 -3.50 3.35 -13.12
N GLN A 157 -2.45 3.00 -12.39
CA GLN A 157 -2.40 3.16 -10.94
C GLN A 157 -2.44 4.64 -10.52
N SER A 158 -1.83 5.53 -11.30
CA SER A 158 -1.92 6.98 -11.04
C SER A 158 -3.35 7.49 -11.15
N ILE A 159 -4.13 7.00 -12.12
CA ILE A 159 -5.54 7.38 -12.28
C ILE A 159 -6.38 6.79 -11.14
N PHE A 160 -6.23 5.49 -10.84
CA PHE A 160 -7.10 4.82 -9.86
C PHE A 160 -6.74 5.12 -8.40
N LEU A 161 -5.45 5.24 -8.07
CA LEU A 161 -4.99 5.50 -6.71
C LEU A 161 -4.48 6.92 -6.53
N GLY A 162 -3.73 7.46 -7.51
CA GLY A 162 -3.11 8.77 -7.41
C GLY A 162 -4.11 9.93 -7.44
N ILE A 163 -5.22 9.79 -8.20
CA ILE A 163 -6.28 10.80 -8.33
C ILE A 163 -7.57 10.36 -7.62
N SER A 164 -7.53 9.27 -6.90
CA SER A 164 -8.69 8.71 -6.20
C SER A 164 -9.31 9.69 -5.21
N PRO A 165 -10.65 9.78 -5.09
CA PRO A 165 -11.33 10.54 -4.04
C PRO A 165 -11.00 10.04 -2.63
N TRP A 166 -10.55 8.80 -2.46
CA TRP A 166 -10.06 8.26 -1.18
C TRP A 166 -8.94 9.08 -0.54
N LYS A 167 -8.22 9.91 -1.33
CA LYS A 167 -7.17 10.79 -0.80
C LYS A 167 -7.67 11.86 0.18
N ILE A 168 -8.95 12.23 0.11
CA ILE A 168 -9.57 13.25 0.96
C ILE A 168 -10.54 12.68 1.99
N ILE A 169 -10.83 11.39 1.93
CA ILE A 169 -11.71 10.69 2.86
C ILE A 169 -10.84 9.83 3.77
N PRO A 170 -10.64 10.21 5.06
CA PRO A 170 -9.82 9.42 5.96
C PRO A 170 -10.51 8.10 6.27
N TYR A 171 -9.93 6.98 5.81
CA TYR A 171 -10.48 5.64 6.03
C TYR A 171 -9.38 4.60 6.14
N THR A 172 -9.66 3.52 6.87
CA THR A 172 -8.68 2.46 7.12
C THR A 172 -8.20 1.78 5.84
N ASP A 173 -9.09 1.60 4.85
CA ASP A 173 -8.73 1.00 3.56
C ASP A 173 -7.67 1.80 2.82
N GLY A 174 -7.85 3.12 2.72
CA GLY A 174 -6.86 4.00 2.08
C GLY A 174 -5.52 4.03 2.84
N SER A 175 -5.58 3.92 4.16
CA SER A 175 -4.40 3.94 5.03
C SER A 175 -3.60 2.63 4.99
N THR A 176 -4.23 1.51 4.62
CA THR A 176 -3.58 0.20 4.64
C THR A 176 -3.29 -0.38 3.26
N ILE A 177 -3.81 0.22 2.17
CA ILE A 177 -3.73 -0.31 0.81
C ILE A 177 -2.30 -0.62 0.33
N ALA A 178 -1.30 0.12 0.82
CA ALA A 178 0.09 -0.12 0.47
C ALA A 178 0.64 -1.43 1.07
N MET A 179 0.12 -1.88 2.21
CA MET A 179 0.66 -3.03 2.94
C MET A 179 0.55 -4.34 2.13
N PRO A 180 -0.63 -4.75 1.62
CA PRO A 180 -0.73 -5.96 0.82
C PRO A 180 0.13 -5.91 -0.45
N ILE A 181 0.21 -4.75 -1.10
CA ILE A 181 1.01 -4.58 -2.31
C ILE A 181 2.51 -4.69 -2.00
N LEU A 182 2.96 -4.09 -0.90
CA LEU A 182 4.34 -4.18 -0.44
C LEU A 182 4.70 -5.62 -0.05
N ILE A 183 3.81 -6.35 0.61
CA ILE A 183 3.99 -7.78 0.92
C ILE A 183 4.21 -8.58 -0.36
N LEU A 184 3.39 -8.37 -1.40
CA LEU A 184 3.55 -9.05 -2.70
C LEU A 184 4.87 -8.67 -3.39
N LEU A 185 5.28 -7.41 -3.33
CA LEU A 185 6.57 -6.95 -3.86
C LEU A 185 7.74 -7.62 -3.13
N LEU A 186 7.71 -7.63 -1.79
CA LEU A 186 8.74 -8.29 -0.99
C LEU A 186 8.77 -9.80 -1.23
N TYR A 187 7.62 -10.45 -1.40
CA TYR A 187 7.56 -11.85 -1.75
C TYR A 187 8.16 -12.13 -3.14
N SER A 188 7.91 -11.26 -4.11
CA SER A 188 8.53 -11.41 -5.43
C SER A 188 10.05 -11.24 -5.38
N LEU A 189 10.57 -10.37 -4.49
CA LEU A 189 11.99 -10.24 -4.20
C LEU A 189 12.54 -11.46 -3.45
N PHE A 190 11.79 -11.98 -2.48
CA PHE A 190 12.14 -13.18 -1.73
C PHE A 190 12.37 -14.39 -2.66
N ARG A 191 11.53 -14.55 -3.68
CA ARG A 191 11.68 -15.63 -4.66
C ARG A 191 12.95 -15.53 -5.51
N LYS A 192 13.48 -14.33 -5.72
CA LYS A 192 14.65 -14.07 -6.59
C LYS A 192 15.99 -14.02 -5.85
N ASN A 193 15.99 -13.81 -4.55
CA ASN A 193 17.21 -13.57 -3.77
C ASN A 193 17.86 -14.85 -3.22
N GLY A 194 19.18 -14.76 -2.93
CA GLY A 194 19.94 -15.83 -2.27
C GLY A 194 19.59 -15.99 -0.79
N ARG A 195 20.06 -17.11 -0.19
CA ARG A 195 19.65 -17.63 1.12
C ARG A 195 19.68 -16.60 2.27
N LYS A 196 20.74 -15.79 2.39
CA LYS A 196 20.87 -14.82 3.50
C LYS A 196 19.79 -13.73 3.49
N ARG A 197 19.46 -13.20 2.30
CA ARG A 197 18.43 -12.15 2.16
C ARG A 197 17.01 -12.69 2.30
N LYS A 198 16.80 -13.99 2.07
CA LYS A 198 15.48 -14.61 2.19
C LYS A 198 14.91 -14.52 3.60
N TYR A 199 15.73 -14.75 4.64
CA TYR A 199 15.26 -14.66 6.02
C TYR A 199 14.79 -13.25 6.38
N LEU A 200 15.56 -12.22 5.99
CA LEU A 200 15.19 -10.84 6.24
C LEU A 200 13.88 -10.47 5.51
N LEU A 201 13.77 -10.85 4.22
CA LEU A 201 12.57 -10.57 3.44
C LEU A 201 11.35 -11.29 4.01
N TRP A 202 11.51 -12.53 4.44
CA TRP A 202 10.42 -13.28 5.08
C TRP A 202 10.00 -12.63 6.40
N PHE A 203 10.94 -12.26 7.23
CA PHE A 203 10.66 -11.51 8.47
C PHE A 203 9.88 -10.22 8.18
N LEU A 204 10.29 -9.44 7.17
CA LEU A 204 9.60 -8.21 6.77
C LEU A 204 8.18 -8.48 6.26
N ILE A 205 7.96 -9.56 5.48
CA ILE A 205 6.64 -9.98 5.02
C ILE A 205 5.74 -10.28 6.21
N MET A 206 6.22 -11.07 7.17
CA MET A 206 5.46 -11.44 8.36
C MET A 206 5.16 -10.22 9.22
N PHE A 207 6.17 -9.39 9.49
CA PHE A 207 6.01 -8.17 10.28
C PHE A 207 4.98 -7.21 9.67
N LEU A 208 5.08 -6.94 8.37
CA LEU A 208 4.13 -6.06 7.66
C LEU A 208 2.73 -6.70 7.56
N GLY A 209 2.66 -8.01 7.40
CA GLY A 209 1.39 -8.74 7.38
C GLY A 209 0.67 -8.66 8.73
N CYS A 210 1.39 -8.85 9.83
CA CYS A 210 0.84 -8.71 11.17
C CYS A 210 0.43 -7.25 11.45
N LEU A 211 1.32 -6.28 11.18
CA LEU A 211 1.04 -4.86 11.39
C LEU A 211 -0.17 -4.40 10.55
N GLY A 212 -0.19 -4.74 9.27
CA GLY A 212 -1.31 -4.43 8.39
C GLY A 212 -2.60 -5.13 8.82
N GLY A 213 -2.51 -6.40 9.22
CA GLY A 213 -3.64 -7.20 9.68
C GLY A 213 -4.29 -6.66 10.97
N ILE A 214 -3.48 -6.13 11.90
CA ILE A 214 -3.96 -5.44 13.10
C ILE A 214 -4.73 -4.17 12.70
N MET A 215 -4.27 -3.43 11.68
CA MET A 215 -4.96 -2.23 11.21
C MET A 215 -6.20 -2.56 10.36
N LYS A 216 -6.12 -3.60 9.53
CA LYS A 216 -7.21 -4.03 8.63
C LYS A 216 -7.10 -5.53 8.35
N ALA A 217 -8.10 -6.28 8.74
CA ALA A 217 -8.13 -7.74 8.59
C ALA A 217 -7.89 -8.23 7.14
N THR A 218 -8.22 -7.41 6.12
CA THR A 218 -7.95 -7.75 4.71
C THR A 218 -6.47 -7.94 4.39
N CYS A 219 -5.55 -7.36 5.18
CA CYS A 219 -4.11 -7.57 5.02
C CYS A 219 -3.70 -9.01 5.38
N TYR A 220 -4.40 -9.67 6.31
CA TYR A 220 -4.16 -11.08 6.63
C TYR A 220 -4.44 -11.99 5.42
N VAL A 221 -5.45 -11.65 4.61
CA VAL A 221 -5.76 -12.42 3.39
C VAL A 221 -4.54 -12.49 2.46
N THR A 222 -3.85 -11.36 2.28
CA THR A 222 -2.63 -11.32 1.45
C THR A 222 -1.49 -12.13 2.08
N LEU A 223 -1.32 -12.04 3.40
CA LEU A 223 -0.31 -12.81 4.11
C LEU A 223 -0.57 -14.32 3.99
N ILE A 224 -1.81 -14.75 4.24
CA ILE A 224 -2.23 -16.14 4.09
C ILE A 224 -2.01 -16.63 2.65
N ALA A 225 -2.40 -15.82 1.66
CA ALA A 225 -2.20 -16.16 0.25
C ALA A 225 -0.71 -16.36 -0.09
N VAL A 226 0.17 -15.48 0.40
CA VAL A 226 1.63 -15.60 0.20
C VAL A 226 2.17 -16.86 0.85
N VAL A 227 1.74 -17.17 2.08
CA VAL A 227 2.16 -18.39 2.78
C VAL A 227 1.69 -19.63 2.03
N LEU A 228 0.43 -19.69 1.62
CA LEU A 228 -0.12 -20.81 0.87
C LEU A 228 0.59 -21.01 -0.47
N VAL A 229 0.81 -19.94 -1.23
CA VAL A 229 1.55 -20.01 -2.51
C VAL A 229 2.97 -20.52 -2.27
N ASP A 230 3.66 -20.08 -1.22
CA ASP A 230 5.02 -20.53 -0.94
C ASP A 230 5.05 -22.01 -0.48
N LEU A 231 4.04 -22.46 0.25
CA LEU A 231 3.87 -23.86 0.64
C LEU A 231 3.63 -24.75 -0.60
N VAL A 232 2.65 -24.38 -1.44
CA VAL A 232 2.34 -25.10 -2.69
C VAL A 232 3.56 -25.16 -3.60
N TRP A 233 4.25 -24.03 -3.78
CA TRP A 233 5.45 -23.96 -4.60
C TRP A 233 6.58 -24.83 -4.03
N SER A 234 6.78 -24.79 -2.71
CA SER A 234 7.79 -25.65 -2.04
C SER A 234 7.46 -27.13 -2.15
N ALA A 235 6.17 -27.48 -2.23
CA ALA A 235 5.73 -28.85 -2.48
C ALA A 235 5.92 -29.28 -3.94
N TRP A 236 5.88 -28.36 -4.88
CA TRP A 236 6.01 -28.65 -6.32
C TRP A 236 7.47 -28.70 -6.80
N GLU A 237 8.40 -28.05 -6.09
CA GLU A 237 9.82 -28.24 -6.37
C GLU A 237 10.20 -29.70 -6.10
N GLU A 238 10.92 -30.39 -7.02
CA GLU A 238 11.39 -31.79 -6.92
C GLU A 238 12.46 -31.99 -5.82
N VAL A 239 12.14 -31.63 -4.59
CA VAL A 239 13.01 -31.80 -3.43
C VAL A 239 12.53 -33.00 -2.61
N PRO A 240 13.41 -33.90 -2.11
CA PRO A 240 13.03 -35.02 -1.27
C PRO A 240 12.14 -34.61 -0.10
N MET A 241 11.07 -35.36 0.14
CA MET A 241 9.99 -35.03 1.10
C MET A 241 10.52 -34.62 2.49
N ARG A 242 11.61 -35.22 2.97
CA ARG A 242 12.24 -34.89 4.24
C ARG A 242 12.79 -33.45 4.30
N LYS A 243 13.40 -32.96 3.22
CA LYS A 243 13.88 -31.57 3.12
C LYS A 243 12.72 -30.58 2.93
N ARG A 244 11.58 -31.01 2.35
CA ARG A 244 10.37 -30.21 2.23
C ARG A 244 9.76 -29.94 3.61
N LEU A 245 9.58 -30.99 4.43
CA LEU A 245 9.02 -30.90 5.77
C LEU A 245 9.86 -29.98 6.68
N GLN A 246 11.20 -30.04 6.61
CA GLN A 246 12.07 -29.13 7.38
C GLN A 246 11.92 -27.67 6.94
N LYS A 247 11.86 -27.40 5.63
CA LYS A 247 11.63 -26.03 5.11
C LYS A 247 10.25 -25.50 5.48
N THR A 248 9.22 -26.34 5.42
CA THR A 248 7.84 -25.97 5.75
C THR A 248 7.66 -25.78 7.25
N GLY A 249 8.23 -26.69 8.08
CA GLY A 249 8.21 -26.56 9.54
C GLY A 249 8.90 -25.30 10.05
N LEU A 250 10.03 -24.90 9.46
CA LEU A 250 10.72 -23.66 9.81
C LEU A 250 9.88 -22.42 9.43
N LYS A 251 9.13 -22.48 8.34
CA LYS A 251 8.24 -21.38 7.92
C LYS A 251 7.01 -21.23 8.81
N ILE A 252 6.44 -22.36 9.24
CA ILE A 252 5.32 -22.38 10.18
C ILE A 252 5.76 -21.90 11.58
N LEU A 253 6.99 -22.19 11.99
CA LEU A 253 7.52 -21.77 13.27
C LEU A 253 7.82 -20.25 13.35
N LEU A 254 7.94 -19.60 12.18
CA LEU A 254 8.12 -18.16 12.04
C LEU A 254 6.78 -17.41 11.82
N LEU A 255 5.67 -18.11 11.80
CA LEU A 255 4.30 -17.62 11.85
C LEU A 255 3.79 -17.55 13.30
#